data_987676fda36c5cef4570ac936e9bf19a
#
_entry.id   987676fda36c5cef4570ac936e9bf19a
#
_cell.length_a   1.000
_cell.length_b   1.000
_cell.length_c   1.000
_cell.angle_alpha   90.00
_cell.angle_beta   90.00
_cell.angle_gamma   90.00
#
_symmetry.space_group_name_H-M   'P 1'
#
loop_
_entity.id
_entity.type
_entity.pdbx_description
1 polymer ?
#
loop_
_entity_poly.entity_id
_entity_poly.type
_entity_poly.pdbx_seq_one_letter_code
_entity_poly.pdbx_strand_id
1 'polypeptide(L)'
;MAEAKTKAIVDELIQDELKSKVSKYNEPSKGLKMEKLTLMDLPGVGAATAEKLESAGYHDLMSMAVSSVGELIEVTGVSEAVARKMINAARDSMKMGFETGMDILRRRESVIKLSTGSASFDTLMGGGFESGAITECFGEFGSGKTQIGHLLTVNALKEDSTATTVYIDTENTFRPERIKQFAEAAGMDVENVLSRIMVARAYNSDHQMLLTEKIEDLISKQGKNVRLVVVDSLTAHFRAEFIGRGTLAERQQKLNRHMHALAKVASAYNVCVYVTNQVMAKPDQFFGDPTTSIGGHIVAHASTFRIYLRKGKKGTRVAKLIDAPNLPDGECCFEVLEGGIKDAN
;
A
#
# COMPACT_ATOMS: atom_id res chain seq x y z
N MET A 1 -3.23 13.09 58.61
CA MET A 1 -4.60 12.79 58.13
C MET A 1 -5.20 13.91 57.27
N ALA A 2 -4.96 15.19 57.55
CA ALA A 2 -5.49 16.31 56.74
C ALA A 2 -4.86 16.39 55.31
N GLU A 3 -3.55 16.22 55.20
CA GLU A 3 -2.86 16.31 53.91
C GLU A 3 -3.25 15.18 52.92
N ALA A 4 -3.53 13.99 53.42
CA ALA A 4 -3.97 12.86 52.58
C ALA A 4 -5.41 13.10 52.01
N LYS A 5 -6.27 13.75 52.79
CA LYS A 5 -7.60 14.11 52.31
C LYS A 5 -7.59 15.24 51.28
N THR A 6 -6.70 16.21 51.45
CA THR A 6 -6.56 17.32 50.49
C THR A 6 -6.00 16.83 49.16
N LYS A 7 -5.05 15.89 49.18
CA LYS A 7 -4.48 15.28 47.96
C LYS A 7 -5.55 14.49 47.19
N ALA A 8 -6.36 13.69 47.88
CA ALA A 8 -7.43 12.91 47.24
C ALA A 8 -8.49 13.81 46.57
N ILE A 9 -8.86 14.94 47.20
CA ILE A 9 -9.80 15.89 46.61
C ILE A 9 -9.22 16.61 45.40
N VAL A 10 -7.93 16.93 45.40
CA VAL A 10 -7.24 17.53 44.23
C VAL A 10 -7.15 16.55 43.08
N ASP A 11 -6.82 15.28 43.36
CA ASP A 11 -6.77 14.25 42.33
C ASP A 11 -8.16 13.95 41.71
N GLU A 12 -9.24 14.03 42.51
CA GLU A 12 -10.60 13.85 42.06
C GLU A 12 -11.07 15.04 41.18
N LEU A 13 -10.74 16.26 41.55
CA LEU A 13 -11.03 17.46 40.75
C LEU A 13 -10.27 17.49 39.43
N ILE A 14 -9.02 17.05 39.40
CA ILE A 14 -8.22 16.92 38.16
C ILE A 14 -8.82 15.84 37.23
N GLN A 15 -9.29 14.74 37.80
CA GLN A 15 -9.93 13.67 37.04
C GLN A 15 -11.28 14.12 36.44
N ASP A 16 -12.06 14.89 37.17
CA ASP A 16 -13.35 15.42 36.71
C ASP A 16 -13.16 16.53 35.66
N GLU A 17 -12.12 17.34 35.79
CA GLU A 17 -11.78 18.36 34.78
C GLU A 17 -11.24 17.71 33.49
N LEU A 18 -10.46 16.64 33.60
CA LEU A 18 -10.04 15.82 32.47
C LEU A 18 -11.20 15.11 31.78
N LYS A 19 -12.15 14.54 32.55
CA LYS A 19 -13.34 13.90 31.99
C LYS A 19 -14.26 14.92 31.30
N SER A 20 -14.41 16.13 31.84
CA SER A 20 -15.22 17.18 31.20
C SER A 20 -14.59 17.71 29.91
N LYS A 21 -13.26 17.80 29.85
CA LYS A 21 -12.53 18.18 28.64
C LYS A 21 -12.60 17.06 27.59
N VAL A 22 -12.44 15.80 27.97
CA VAL A 22 -12.57 14.63 27.08
C VAL A 22 -14.01 14.50 26.56
N SER A 23 -15.04 14.79 27.39
CA SER A 23 -16.46 14.77 26.96
C SER A 23 -16.77 15.84 25.91
N LYS A 24 -16.14 17.01 25.97
CA LYS A 24 -16.28 18.06 24.94
C LYS A 24 -15.62 17.71 23.61
N TYR A 25 -14.66 16.80 23.62
CA TYR A 25 -14.00 16.33 22.39
C TYR A 25 -14.64 15.07 21.82
N ASN A 26 -15.53 14.41 22.57
CA ASN A 26 -16.20 13.16 22.17
C ASN A 26 -17.65 13.37 21.70
N GLU A 27 -18.08 14.56 21.34
CA GLU A 27 -19.28 14.68 20.54
C GLU A 27 -19.00 14.06 19.18
N PRO A 28 -19.72 12.97 18.77
CA PRO A 28 -19.58 12.43 17.44
C PRO A 28 -20.01 13.55 16.48
N SER A 29 -19.07 14.09 15.73
CA SER A 29 -19.37 14.93 14.59
C SER A 29 -20.41 14.16 13.79
N LYS A 30 -21.65 14.68 13.74
CA LYS A 30 -22.72 14.15 12.87
C LYS A 30 -22.08 13.86 11.54
N GLY A 31 -22.07 12.58 11.16
CA GLY A 31 -21.53 12.12 9.88
C GLY A 31 -22.16 12.93 8.77
N LEU A 32 -21.49 13.96 8.33
CA LEU A 32 -21.69 14.54 7.02
C LEU A 32 -21.43 13.39 6.05
N LYS A 33 -22.50 12.87 5.46
CA LYS A 33 -22.42 12.13 4.21
C LYS A 33 -21.65 13.08 3.27
N MET A 34 -20.36 12.82 3.07
CA MET A 34 -19.62 13.46 1.98
C MET A 34 -20.27 12.95 0.70
N GLU A 35 -21.16 13.73 0.12
CA GLU A 35 -21.56 13.54 -1.27
C GLU A 35 -20.27 13.55 -2.07
N LYS A 36 -20.02 12.48 -2.79
CA LYS A 36 -18.86 12.38 -3.70
C LYS A 36 -19.08 13.48 -4.75
N LEU A 37 -18.38 14.59 -4.60
CA LEU A 37 -18.33 15.63 -5.62
C LEU A 37 -17.85 15.00 -6.92
N THR A 38 -18.56 15.28 -7.99
CA THR A 38 -18.29 14.82 -9.36
C THR A 38 -17.63 15.93 -10.17
N LEU A 39 -17.19 15.64 -11.38
CA LEU A 39 -16.67 16.67 -12.29
C LEU A 39 -17.70 17.76 -12.57
N MET A 40 -18.98 17.43 -12.59
CA MET A 40 -20.07 18.37 -12.87
C MET A 40 -20.30 19.39 -11.74
N ASP A 41 -19.79 19.10 -10.53
CA ASP A 41 -19.88 20.02 -9.38
C ASP A 41 -18.79 21.11 -9.43
N LEU A 42 -17.84 20.99 -10.37
CA LEU A 42 -16.77 21.98 -10.53
C LEU A 42 -17.28 23.24 -11.24
N PRO A 43 -16.85 24.44 -10.83
CA PRO A 43 -17.27 25.70 -11.41
C PRO A 43 -16.83 25.77 -12.90
N GLY A 44 -17.81 25.95 -13.80
CA GLY A 44 -17.58 26.04 -15.24
C GLY A 44 -17.60 24.70 -15.97
N VAL A 45 -17.91 23.60 -15.29
CA VAL A 45 -18.15 22.30 -15.92
C VAL A 45 -19.64 22.09 -16.10
N GLY A 46 -20.13 22.30 -17.33
CA GLY A 46 -21.45 21.86 -17.76
C GLY A 46 -21.39 20.50 -18.43
N ALA A 47 -22.57 19.95 -18.81
CA ALA A 47 -22.67 18.60 -19.40
C ALA A 47 -21.72 18.39 -20.61
N ALA A 48 -21.67 19.36 -21.53
CA ALA A 48 -20.79 19.28 -22.71
C ALA A 48 -19.30 19.34 -22.38
N THR A 49 -18.94 20.06 -21.31
CA THR A 49 -17.54 20.14 -20.83
C THR A 49 -17.16 18.85 -20.09
N ALA A 50 -18.08 18.28 -19.31
CA ALA A 50 -17.88 17.01 -18.61
C ALA A 50 -17.65 15.87 -19.62
N GLU A 51 -18.43 15.79 -20.69
CA GLU A 51 -18.28 14.80 -21.76
C GLU A 51 -16.89 14.88 -22.44
N LYS A 52 -16.42 16.11 -22.73
CA LYS A 52 -15.09 16.33 -23.30
C LYS A 52 -13.97 15.90 -22.32
N LEU A 53 -14.13 16.22 -21.02
CA LEU A 53 -13.18 15.82 -19.97
C LEU A 53 -13.13 14.30 -19.84
N GLU A 54 -14.28 13.64 -19.75
CA GLU A 54 -14.37 12.18 -19.68
C GLU A 54 -13.75 11.50 -20.91
N SER A 55 -14.02 12.02 -22.11
CA SER A 55 -13.44 11.52 -23.36
C SER A 55 -11.92 11.67 -23.42
N ALA A 56 -11.37 12.68 -22.74
CA ALA A 56 -9.93 12.91 -22.63
C ALA A 56 -9.28 12.20 -21.44
N GLY A 57 -10.04 11.36 -20.70
CA GLY A 57 -9.50 10.57 -19.59
C GLY A 57 -9.59 11.21 -18.21
N TYR A 58 -10.28 12.36 -18.08
CA TYR A 58 -10.56 12.97 -16.77
C TYR A 58 -11.85 12.37 -16.20
N HIS A 59 -11.72 11.43 -15.27
CA HIS A 59 -12.87 10.71 -14.71
C HIS A 59 -13.18 11.08 -13.26
N ASP A 60 -12.27 11.80 -12.60
CA ASP A 60 -12.39 12.16 -11.19
C ASP A 60 -11.78 13.54 -10.88
N LEU A 61 -12.03 14.02 -9.66
CA LEU A 61 -11.47 15.29 -9.19
C LEU A 61 -9.95 15.26 -9.06
N MET A 62 -9.34 14.08 -8.84
CA MET A 62 -7.89 13.95 -8.74
C MET A 62 -7.21 14.24 -10.07
N SER A 63 -7.70 13.66 -11.15
CA SER A 63 -7.19 13.92 -12.51
C SER A 63 -7.27 15.40 -12.87
N MET A 64 -8.35 16.08 -12.48
CA MET A 64 -8.52 17.53 -12.64
C MET A 64 -7.54 18.34 -11.78
N ALA A 65 -7.37 17.97 -10.51
CA ALA A 65 -6.52 18.68 -9.55
C ALA A 65 -5.04 18.67 -9.93
N VAL A 66 -4.57 17.60 -10.60
CA VAL A 66 -3.17 17.43 -11.02
C VAL A 66 -2.92 17.83 -12.47
N SER A 67 -3.96 18.18 -13.24
CA SER A 67 -3.82 18.60 -14.62
C SER A 67 -3.14 19.96 -14.77
N SER A 68 -2.58 20.21 -15.93
CA SER A 68 -2.08 21.53 -16.29
C SER A 68 -3.19 22.40 -16.91
N VAL A 69 -3.04 23.71 -16.75
CA VAL A 69 -3.99 24.68 -17.33
C VAL A 69 -4.03 24.54 -18.85
N GLY A 70 -2.87 24.32 -19.49
CA GLY A 70 -2.76 24.18 -20.95
C GLY A 70 -3.52 22.96 -21.48
N GLU A 71 -3.38 21.80 -20.84
CA GLU A 71 -4.10 20.57 -21.20
C GLU A 71 -5.62 20.77 -21.13
N LEU A 72 -6.12 21.41 -20.07
CA LEU A 72 -7.56 21.65 -19.93
C LEU A 72 -8.10 22.61 -21.00
N ILE A 73 -7.33 23.64 -21.37
CA ILE A 73 -7.71 24.54 -22.47
C ILE A 73 -7.79 23.76 -23.78
N GLU A 74 -6.81 22.93 -24.09
CA GLU A 74 -6.76 22.12 -25.31
C GLU A 74 -7.94 21.15 -25.42
N VAL A 75 -8.26 20.46 -24.31
CA VAL A 75 -9.34 19.45 -24.26
C VAL A 75 -10.71 20.09 -24.30
N THR A 76 -10.93 21.14 -23.50
CA THR A 76 -12.30 21.68 -23.31
C THR A 76 -12.60 22.89 -24.13
N GLY A 77 -11.59 23.66 -24.55
CA GLY A 77 -11.74 24.94 -25.22
C GLY A 77 -12.13 26.11 -24.30
N VAL A 78 -12.06 25.95 -22.99
CA VAL A 78 -12.36 27.00 -22.02
C VAL A 78 -11.24 28.03 -21.91
N SER A 79 -11.55 29.22 -21.39
CA SER A 79 -10.52 30.24 -21.16
C SER A 79 -9.57 29.82 -20.00
N GLU A 80 -8.36 30.38 -19.99
CA GLU A 80 -7.36 30.15 -18.95
C GLU A 80 -7.92 30.41 -17.55
N ALA A 81 -8.69 31.46 -17.37
CA ALA A 81 -9.29 31.82 -16.10
C ALA A 81 -10.28 30.75 -15.60
N VAL A 82 -11.04 30.14 -16.50
CA VAL A 82 -11.98 29.06 -16.20
C VAL A 82 -11.21 27.78 -15.88
N ALA A 83 -10.22 27.40 -16.68
CA ALA A 83 -9.38 26.24 -16.41
C ALA A 83 -8.70 26.32 -15.05
N ARG A 84 -8.14 27.48 -14.68
CA ARG A 84 -7.56 27.71 -13.33
C ARG A 84 -8.60 27.57 -12.23
N LYS A 85 -9.83 28.06 -12.41
CA LYS A 85 -10.92 27.90 -11.44
C LYS A 85 -11.31 26.45 -11.26
N MET A 86 -11.41 25.68 -12.34
CA MET A 86 -11.70 24.23 -12.29
C MET A 86 -10.64 23.48 -11.47
N ILE A 87 -9.35 23.71 -11.80
CA ILE A 87 -8.23 23.08 -11.10
C ILE A 87 -8.23 23.44 -9.61
N ASN A 88 -8.36 24.72 -9.29
CA ASN A 88 -8.33 25.16 -7.89
C ASN A 88 -9.53 24.61 -7.13
N ALA A 89 -10.73 24.63 -7.69
CA ALA A 89 -11.90 24.04 -7.04
C ALA A 89 -11.75 22.52 -6.81
N ALA A 90 -11.16 21.79 -7.76
CA ALA A 90 -10.84 20.38 -7.58
C ALA A 90 -9.83 20.18 -6.43
N ARG A 91 -8.75 20.99 -6.37
CA ARG A 91 -7.74 20.95 -5.29
C ARG A 91 -8.33 21.27 -3.92
N ASP A 92 -9.18 22.31 -3.86
CA ASP A 92 -9.84 22.72 -2.62
C ASP A 92 -10.82 21.64 -2.14
N SER A 93 -11.59 21.05 -3.06
CA SER A 93 -12.52 19.96 -2.77
C SER A 93 -11.81 18.70 -2.25
N MET A 94 -10.61 18.45 -2.74
CA MET A 94 -9.78 17.30 -2.34
C MET A 94 -8.89 17.61 -1.13
N LYS A 95 -8.99 18.82 -0.56
CA LYS A 95 -8.12 19.25 0.55
C LYS A 95 -6.63 19.02 0.27
N MET A 96 -6.19 19.29 -0.97
CA MET A 96 -4.78 19.13 -1.40
C MET A 96 -3.88 20.26 -0.87
N GLY A 97 -4.22 20.89 0.25
CA GLY A 97 -3.42 21.89 0.93
C GLY A 97 -2.55 21.29 2.04
N PHE A 98 -2.06 22.17 2.90
CA PHE A 98 -1.37 21.74 4.12
C PHE A 98 -2.38 21.20 5.14
N GLU A 99 -2.06 20.05 5.71
CA GLU A 99 -2.77 19.44 6.82
C GLU A 99 -1.95 19.60 8.11
N THR A 100 -2.61 19.63 9.25
CA THR A 100 -1.89 19.58 10.53
C THR A 100 -1.39 18.17 10.83
N GLY A 101 -0.33 18.03 11.64
CA GLY A 101 0.12 16.71 12.10
C GLY A 101 -0.98 15.92 12.82
N MET A 102 -1.91 16.61 13.49
CA MET A 102 -3.08 15.98 14.13
C MET A 102 -4.07 15.41 13.12
N ASP A 103 -4.31 16.10 11.99
CA ASP A 103 -5.19 15.60 10.93
C ASP A 103 -4.57 14.35 10.27
N ILE A 104 -3.25 14.37 10.04
CA ILE A 104 -2.52 13.20 9.55
C ILE A 104 -2.62 12.04 10.56
N LEU A 105 -2.44 12.29 11.85
CA LEU A 105 -2.55 11.26 12.89
C LEU A 105 -3.93 10.61 12.88
N ARG A 106 -5.01 11.41 12.84
CA ARG A 106 -6.39 10.90 12.74
C ARG A 106 -6.61 10.09 11.46
N ARG A 107 -6.10 10.57 10.32
CA ARG A 107 -6.18 9.81 9.07
C ARG A 107 -5.46 8.47 9.14
N ARG A 108 -4.35 8.39 9.88
CA ARG A 108 -3.62 7.13 10.10
C ARG A 108 -4.38 6.13 10.99
N GLU A 109 -5.42 6.53 11.71
CA GLU A 109 -6.32 5.61 12.43
C GLU A 109 -7.10 4.68 11.47
N SER A 110 -7.25 5.08 10.20
CA SER A 110 -7.88 4.26 9.16
C SER A 110 -6.92 3.31 8.43
N VAL A 111 -5.63 3.31 8.80
CA VAL A 111 -4.63 2.40 8.21
C VAL A 111 -4.93 0.97 8.64
N ILE A 112 -5.06 0.10 7.65
CA ILE A 112 -5.24 -1.33 7.85
C ILE A 112 -3.88 -1.97 8.02
N LYS A 113 -3.76 -2.92 8.95
CA LYS A 113 -2.54 -3.68 9.19
C LYS A 113 -2.83 -5.16 8.97
N LEU A 114 -2.31 -5.72 7.90
CA LEU A 114 -2.48 -7.13 7.58
C LEU A 114 -1.50 -7.98 8.37
N SER A 115 -2.02 -8.84 9.24
CA SER A 115 -1.24 -9.76 10.05
C SER A 115 -0.62 -10.88 9.21
N THR A 116 0.59 -11.31 9.60
CA THR A 116 1.24 -12.52 9.07
C THR A 116 0.83 -13.79 9.82
N GLY A 117 0.22 -13.65 10.99
CA GLY A 117 -0.06 -14.76 11.91
C GLY A 117 1.14 -15.16 12.80
N SER A 118 2.31 -14.54 12.60
CA SER A 118 3.47 -14.62 13.50
C SER A 118 3.51 -13.39 14.39
N ALA A 119 3.37 -13.54 15.71
CA ALA A 119 3.31 -12.42 16.63
C ALA A 119 4.62 -11.61 16.64
N SER A 120 5.76 -12.28 16.52
CA SER A 120 7.07 -11.63 16.47
C SER A 120 7.25 -10.84 15.17
N PHE A 121 6.78 -11.37 14.04
CA PHE A 121 6.85 -10.67 12.76
C PHE A 121 5.89 -9.47 12.74
N ASP A 122 4.67 -9.66 13.22
CA ASP A 122 3.70 -8.56 13.30
C ASP A 122 4.20 -7.46 14.24
N THR A 123 4.83 -7.81 15.36
CA THR A 123 5.47 -6.84 16.27
C THR A 123 6.61 -6.09 15.56
N LEU A 124 7.47 -6.78 14.80
CA LEU A 124 8.52 -6.17 14.00
C LEU A 124 7.98 -5.13 13.01
N MET A 125 6.79 -5.40 12.47
CA MET A 125 6.09 -4.52 11.52
C MET A 125 5.11 -3.53 12.18
N GLY A 126 5.17 -3.37 13.51
CA GLY A 126 4.30 -2.46 14.24
C GLY A 126 2.81 -2.85 14.20
N GLY A 127 2.53 -4.14 14.08
CA GLY A 127 1.18 -4.73 14.06
C GLY A 127 0.78 -5.38 12.74
N GLY A 128 1.65 -5.39 11.72
CA GLY A 128 1.38 -6.00 10.43
C GLY A 128 1.76 -5.13 9.23
N PHE A 129 1.43 -5.57 8.04
CA PHE A 129 1.72 -4.86 6.79
C PHE A 129 0.72 -3.74 6.56
N GLU A 130 1.19 -2.49 6.50
CA GLU A 130 0.33 -1.30 6.45
C GLU A 130 -0.27 -1.05 5.07
N SER A 131 -1.56 -0.66 5.04
CA SER A 131 -2.19 -0.06 3.86
C SER A 131 -1.70 1.39 3.64
N GLY A 132 -1.88 1.90 2.42
CA GLY A 132 -1.35 3.22 2.03
C GLY A 132 0.16 3.25 1.84
N ALA A 133 0.82 2.09 1.90
CA ALA A 133 2.27 1.95 1.84
C ALA A 133 2.71 0.81 0.92
N ILE A 134 3.95 0.90 0.43
CA ILE A 134 4.62 -0.19 -0.27
C ILE A 134 5.60 -0.86 0.69
N THR A 135 5.45 -2.16 0.88
CA THR A 135 6.42 -2.99 1.60
C THR A 135 7.21 -3.87 0.63
N GLU A 136 8.52 -3.63 0.55
CA GLU A 136 9.46 -4.47 -0.19
C GLU A 136 9.97 -5.61 0.70
N CYS A 137 9.74 -6.86 0.29
CA CYS A 137 10.42 -8.02 0.84
C CYS A 137 11.47 -8.53 -0.16
N PHE A 138 12.74 -8.47 0.19
CA PHE A 138 13.81 -8.93 -0.65
C PHE A 138 14.67 -10.00 0.03
N GLY A 139 15.31 -10.85 -0.76
CA GLY A 139 16.12 -11.93 -0.24
C GLY A 139 16.38 -13.03 -1.28
N GLU A 140 17.18 -14.01 -0.93
CA GLU A 140 17.53 -15.13 -1.78
C GLU A 140 16.33 -16.00 -2.15
N PHE A 141 16.53 -16.86 -3.14
CA PHE A 141 15.55 -17.89 -3.50
C PHE A 141 15.24 -18.80 -2.30
N GLY A 142 13.94 -19.03 -2.07
CA GLY A 142 13.48 -19.88 -0.97
C GLY A 142 13.52 -19.20 0.42
N SER A 143 13.71 -17.87 0.51
CA SER A 143 13.66 -17.14 1.78
C SER A 143 12.23 -16.93 2.32
N GLY A 144 11.18 -17.23 1.55
CA GLY A 144 9.78 -17.15 2.00
C GLY A 144 8.98 -15.99 1.42
N LYS A 145 9.53 -15.15 0.54
CA LYS A 145 8.84 -13.97 -0.05
C LYS A 145 7.48 -14.29 -0.64
N THR A 146 7.41 -15.23 -1.57
CA THR A 146 6.16 -15.69 -2.21
C THR A 146 5.20 -16.29 -1.19
N GLN A 147 5.70 -17.02 -0.18
CA GLN A 147 4.86 -17.61 0.87
C GLN A 147 4.16 -16.54 1.72
N ILE A 148 4.88 -15.46 2.06
CA ILE A 148 4.29 -14.31 2.74
C ILE A 148 3.22 -13.65 1.85
N GLY A 149 3.49 -13.45 0.55
CA GLY A 149 2.52 -12.89 -0.39
C GLY A 149 1.22 -13.69 -0.47
N HIS A 150 1.32 -15.03 -0.57
CA HIS A 150 0.15 -15.92 -0.56
C HIS A 150 -0.61 -15.84 0.77
N LEU A 151 0.10 -15.81 1.89
CA LEU A 151 -0.53 -15.75 3.21
C LEU A 151 -1.25 -14.41 3.44
N LEU A 152 -0.60 -13.28 3.11
CA LEU A 152 -1.21 -11.96 3.18
C LEU A 152 -2.47 -11.88 2.31
N THR A 153 -2.46 -12.55 1.15
CA THR A 153 -3.64 -12.65 0.27
C THR A 153 -4.82 -13.28 1.00
N VAL A 154 -4.61 -14.41 1.69
CA VAL A 154 -5.67 -15.08 2.46
C VAL A 154 -6.08 -14.25 3.68
N ASN A 155 -5.12 -13.69 4.41
CA ASN A 155 -5.41 -12.90 5.62
C ASN A 155 -6.20 -11.63 5.31
N ALA A 156 -5.90 -10.93 4.21
CA ALA A 156 -6.68 -9.78 3.77
C ALA A 156 -8.15 -10.13 3.50
N LEU A 157 -8.40 -11.32 2.92
CA LEU A 157 -9.75 -11.82 2.65
C LEU A 157 -10.47 -12.31 3.90
N LYS A 158 -9.72 -12.73 4.92
CA LYS A 158 -10.26 -13.16 6.21
C LYS A 158 -10.73 -11.97 7.04
N GLU A 159 -9.99 -10.89 7.05
CA GLU A 159 -10.30 -9.69 7.84
C GLU A 159 -11.52 -8.93 7.31
N ASP A 160 -11.77 -9.00 5.99
CA ASP A 160 -12.89 -8.31 5.35
C ASP A 160 -13.58 -9.25 4.33
N SER A 161 -14.83 -9.61 4.60
CA SER A 161 -15.61 -10.50 3.74
C SER A 161 -15.93 -9.91 2.36
N THR A 162 -15.82 -8.60 2.19
CA THR A 162 -16.02 -7.88 0.92
C THR A 162 -14.71 -7.64 0.16
N ALA A 163 -13.57 -7.93 0.79
CA ALA A 163 -12.26 -7.69 0.23
C ALA A 163 -12.02 -8.49 -1.05
N THR A 164 -11.26 -7.86 -1.94
CA THR A 164 -10.64 -8.48 -3.13
C THR A 164 -9.14 -8.27 -3.03
N THR A 165 -8.36 -9.24 -3.47
CA THR A 165 -6.90 -9.09 -3.56
C THR A 165 -6.47 -9.20 -5.01
N VAL A 166 -5.40 -8.48 -5.37
CA VAL A 166 -4.79 -8.51 -6.71
C VAL A 166 -3.41 -9.14 -6.62
N TYR A 167 -3.13 -10.11 -7.47
CA TYR A 167 -1.84 -10.77 -7.54
C TYR A 167 -1.27 -10.65 -8.95
N ILE A 168 -0.21 -9.85 -9.12
CA ILE A 168 0.54 -9.72 -10.36
C ILE A 168 1.72 -10.69 -10.29
N ASP A 169 1.63 -11.78 -11.05
CA ASP A 169 2.61 -12.86 -11.10
C ASP A 169 3.53 -12.68 -12.30
N THR A 170 4.81 -12.44 -12.07
CA THR A 170 5.83 -12.25 -13.12
C THR A 170 6.69 -13.48 -13.35
N GLU A 171 6.74 -14.40 -12.39
CA GLU A 171 7.62 -15.58 -12.42
C GLU A 171 6.84 -16.91 -12.55
N ASN A 172 5.52 -16.85 -12.71
CA ASN A 172 4.63 -18.02 -12.73
C ASN A 172 4.71 -18.85 -11.45
N THR A 173 4.68 -18.17 -10.31
CA THR A 173 4.84 -18.75 -8.97
C THR A 173 3.56 -18.79 -8.16
N PHE A 174 2.47 -18.18 -8.62
CA PHE A 174 1.18 -18.27 -7.97
C PHE A 174 0.69 -19.73 -7.98
N ARG A 175 0.31 -20.23 -6.81
CA ARG A 175 -0.16 -21.60 -6.61
C ARG A 175 -1.49 -21.61 -5.88
N PRO A 176 -2.62 -21.87 -6.59
CA PRO A 176 -3.93 -22.01 -5.97
C PRO A 176 -3.96 -23.07 -4.86
N GLU A 177 -3.19 -24.14 -5.02
CA GLU A 177 -3.06 -25.20 -4.01
C GLU A 177 -2.49 -24.66 -2.69
N ARG A 178 -1.59 -23.68 -2.76
CA ARG A 178 -1.03 -23.06 -1.58
C ARG A 178 -2.03 -22.11 -0.90
N ILE A 179 -2.80 -21.38 -1.69
CA ILE A 179 -3.92 -20.58 -1.20
C ILE A 179 -4.94 -21.47 -0.49
N LYS A 180 -5.27 -22.61 -1.09
CA LYS A 180 -6.16 -23.61 -0.50
C LYS A 180 -5.69 -24.05 0.89
N GLN A 181 -4.43 -24.46 1.04
CA GLN A 181 -3.87 -24.86 2.34
C GLN A 181 -4.01 -23.77 3.41
N PHE A 182 -3.71 -22.51 3.06
CA PHE A 182 -3.85 -21.39 3.98
C PHE A 182 -5.31 -21.08 4.32
N ALA A 183 -6.23 -21.16 3.34
CA ALA A 183 -7.65 -20.93 3.56
C ALA A 183 -8.25 -22.01 4.47
N GLU A 184 -7.95 -23.29 4.24
CA GLU A 184 -8.37 -24.41 5.07
C GLU A 184 -7.86 -24.27 6.50
N ALA A 185 -6.58 -23.93 6.68
CA ALA A 185 -5.99 -23.69 8.00
C ALA A 185 -6.59 -22.48 8.73
N ALA A 186 -7.07 -21.48 7.97
CA ALA A 186 -7.77 -20.32 8.51
C ALA A 186 -9.27 -20.57 8.76
N GLY A 187 -9.80 -21.76 8.43
CA GLY A 187 -11.22 -22.11 8.55
C GLY A 187 -12.12 -21.41 7.55
N MET A 188 -11.58 -21.04 6.38
CA MET A 188 -12.31 -20.32 5.33
C MET A 188 -12.76 -21.26 4.22
N ASP A 189 -13.86 -20.91 3.57
CA ASP A 189 -14.30 -21.58 2.35
C ASP A 189 -13.35 -21.30 1.19
N VAL A 190 -12.77 -22.34 0.62
CA VAL A 190 -11.71 -22.26 -0.40
C VAL A 190 -12.22 -21.64 -1.70
N GLU A 191 -13.42 -21.99 -2.15
CA GLU A 191 -13.99 -21.48 -3.39
C GLU A 191 -14.28 -19.98 -3.25
N ASN A 192 -14.84 -19.58 -2.12
CA ASN A 192 -15.06 -18.17 -1.79
C ASN A 192 -13.74 -17.40 -1.76
N VAL A 193 -12.68 -17.92 -1.13
CA VAL A 193 -11.36 -17.28 -1.10
C VAL A 193 -10.81 -17.12 -2.51
N LEU A 194 -10.74 -18.20 -3.30
CA LEU A 194 -10.19 -18.17 -4.65
C LEU A 194 -10.97 -17.25 -5.59
N SER A 195 -12.29 -17.16 -5.46
CA SER A 195 -13.14 -16.29 -6.30
C SER A 195 -12.89 -14.79 -6.07
N ARG A 196 -12.30 -14.41 -4.94
CA ARG A 196 -11.98 -13.03 -4.56
C ARG A 196 -10.52 -12.63 -4.84
N ILE A 197 -9.74 -13.52 -5.42
CA ILE A 197 -8.35 -13.24 -5.80
C ILE A 197 -8.29 -12.99 -7.30
N MET A 198 -7.91 -11.78 -7.70
CA MET A 198 -7.70 -11.39 -9.09
C MET A 198 -6.24 -11.63 -9.45
N VAL A 199 -5.97 -12.71 -10.19
CA VAL A 199 -4.60 -13.08 -10.59
C VAL A 199 -4.36 -12.69 -12.03
N ALA A 200 -3.24 -12.00 -12.28
CA ALA A 200 -2.80 -11.69 -13.64
C ALA A 200 -1.33 -12.05 -13.81
N ARG A 201 -1.03 -12.83 -14.85
CA ARG A 201 0.35 -13.11 -15.24
C ARG A 201 0.89 -12.00 -16.11
N ALA A 202 1.97 -11.35 -15.67
CA ALA A 202 2.70 -10.40 -16.47
C ALA A 202 3.69 -11.12 -17.38
N TYR A 203 3.78 -10.72 -18.65
CA TYR A 203 4.66 -11.35 -19.64
C TYR A 203 5.93 -10.55 -19.92
N ASN A 204 5.90 -9.25 -19.62
CA ASN A 204 7.01 -8.31 -19.75
C ASN A 204 6.81 -7.12 -18.85
N SER A 205 7.79 -6.20 -18.79
CA SER A 205 7.76 -5.03 -17.93
C SER A 205 6.62 -4.06 -18.28
N ASP A 206 6.33 -3.85 -19.56
CA ASP A 206 5.25 -2.97 -20.01
C ASP A 206 3.87 -3.55 -19.64
N HIS A 207 3.69 -4.87 -19.79
CA HIS A 207 2.47 -5.53 -19.36
C HIS A 207 2.30 -5.48 -17.83
N GLN A 208 3.39 -5.63 -17.07
CA GLN A 208 3.38 -5.49 -15.60
C GLN A 208 2.92 -4.08 -15.19
N MET A 209 3.39 -3.04 -15.86
CA MET A 209 2.98 -1.65 -15.63
C MET A 209 1.51 -1.44 -16.00
N LEU A 210 1.07 -1.94 -17.14
CA LEU A 210 -0.33 -1.87 -17.58
C LEU A 210 -1.27 -2.56 -16.57
N LEU A 211 -0.89 -3.73 -16.03
CA LEU A 211 -1.69 -4.42 -15.01
C LEU A 211 -1.83 -3.58 -13.75
N THR A 212 -0.81 -2.82 -13.37
CA THR A 212 -0.90 -1.89 -12.23
C THR A 212 -1.89 -0.76 -12.48
N GLU A 213 -1.90 -0.18 -13.69
CA GLU A 213 -2.90 0.84 -14.07
C GLU A 213 -4.33 0.27 -14.06
N LYS A 214 -4.50 -1.01 -14.44
CA LYS A 214 -5.81 -1.69 -14.40
C LYS A 214 -6.37 -1.92 -13.00
N ILE A 215 -5.56 -1.84 -11.94
CA ILE A 215 -6.06 -1.91 -10.56
C ILE A 215 -7.01 -0.75 -10.27
N GLU A 216 -6.69 0.45 -10.77
CA GLU A 216 -7.57 1.61 -10.64
C GLU A 216 -8.94 1.37 -11.30
N ASP A 217 -8.97 0.73 -12.47
CA ASP A 217 -10.23 0.33 -13.13
C ASP A 217 -11.04 -0.70 -12.30
N LEU A 218 -10.37 -1.67 -11.67
CA LEU A 218 -11.04 -2.63 -10.78
C LEU A 218 -11.75 -1.93 -9.62
N ILE A 219 -11.11 -0.94 -9.02
CA ILE A 219 -11.65 -0.22 -7.87
C ILE A 219 -12.72 0.78 -8.31
N SER A 220 -12.40 1.67 -9.27
CA SER A 220 -13.24 2.81 -9.62
C SER A 220 -14.43 2.43 -10.53
N LYS A 221 -14.21 1.55 -11.53
CA LYS A 221 -15.23 1.17 -12.52
C LYS A 221 -16.01 -0.09 -12.13
N GLN A 222 -15.35 -1.08 -11.51
CA GLN A 222 -15.98 -2.35 -11.13
C GLN A 222 -16.40 -2.40 -9.66
N GLY A 223 -16.09 -1.36 -8.86
CA GLY A 223 -16.47 -1.27 -7.45
C GLY A 223 -15.83 -2.33 -6.55
N LYS A 224 -14.68 -2.91 -6.97
CA LYS A 224 -13.98 -3.92 -6.16
C LYS A 224 -13.31 -3.28 -4.94
N ASN A 225 -13.52 -3.90 -3.78
CA ASN A 225 -12.88 -3.48 -2.53
C ASN A 225 -11.47 -4.11 -2.44
N VAL A 226 -10.51 -3.55 -3.18
CA VAL A 226 -9.13 -4.07 -3.19
C VAL A 226 -8.43 -3.69 -1.89
N ARG A 227 -7.97 -4.68 -1.11
CA ARG A 227 -7.24 -4.49 0.17
C ARG A 227 -5.76 -4.76 0.07
N LEU A 228 -5.36 -5.63 -0.85
CA LEU A 228 -3.98 -6.02 -1.04
C LEU A 228 -3.66 -6.12 -2.53
N VAL A 229 -2.49 -5.61 -2.90
CA VAL A 229 -1.84 -5.85 -4.19
C VAL A 229 -0.52 -6.53 -3.93
N VAL A 230 -0.29 -7.69 -4.54
CA VAL A 230 0.97 -8.42 -4.53
C VAL A 230 1.62 -8.32 -5.90
N VAL A 231 2.89 -7.96 -5.97
CA VAL A 231 3.71 -8.03 -7.20
C VAL A 231 4.87 -9.00 -6.96
N ASP A 232 4.79 -10.17 -7.52
CA ASP A 232 5.78 -11.24 -7.31
C ASP A 232 6.38 -11.73 -8.64
N SER A 233 7.57 -11.25 -9.00
CA SER A 233 8.44 -10.30 -8.35
C SER A 233 8.46 -8.95 -9.09
N LEU A 234 8.81 -7.90 -8.34
CA LEU A 234 8.85 -6.53 -8.87
C LEU A 234 9.82 -6.37 -10.05
N THR A 235 11.00 -6.97 -9.99
CA THR A 235 12.13 -6.64 -10.88
C THR A 235 12.49 -7.70 -11.90
N ALA A 236 11.80 -8.86 -11.94
CA ALA A 236 12.16 -9.97 -12.83
C ALA A 236 12.19 -9.56 -14.31
N HIS A 237 11.11 -8.97 -14.82
CA HIS A 237 11.03 -8.54 -16.22
C HIS A 237 11.99 -7.38 -16.53
N PHE A 238 12.07 -6.39 -15.65
CA PHE A 238 12.99 -5.26 -15.81
C PHE A 238 14.46 -5.71 -15.90
N ARG A 239 14.81 -6.79 -15.21
CA ARG A 239 16.15 -7.35 -15.29
C ARG A 239 16.38 -8.17 -16.56
N ALA A 240 15.38 -8.89 -17.02
CA ALA A 240 15.46 -9.74 -18.21
C ALA A 240 15.51 -8.91 -19.51
N GLU A 241 14.78 -7.80 -19.56
CA GLU A 241 14.65 -7.00 -20.78
C GLU A 241 15.76 -5.95 -20.93
N PHE A 242 16.23 -5.38 -19.83
CA PHE A 242 17.23 -4.30 -19.84
C PHE A 242 18.61 -4.84 -19.45
N ILE A 243 19.33 -5.40 -20.41
CA ILE A 243 20.64 -6.03 -20.22
C ILE A 243 21.75 -5.05 -20.58
N GLY A 244 22.78 -5.00 -19.75
CA GLY A 244 23.98 -4.19 -19.98
C GLY A 244 23.88 -2.75 -19.48
N ARG A 245 25.02 -2.03 -19.53
CA ARG A 245 25.14 -0.67 -18.98
C ARG A 245 24.37 0.37 -19.77
N GLY A 246 24.22 0.19 -21.08
CA GLY A 246 23.56 1.14 -21.97
C GLY A 246 22.06 1.30 -21.72
N THR A 247 21.39 0.26 -21.20
CA THR A 247 19.94 0.29 -20.93
C THR A 247 19.61 0.58 -19.46
N LEU A 248 20.62 0.85 -18.63
CA LEU A 248 20.42 1.06 -17.20
C LEU A 248 19.51 2.25 -16.90
N ALA A 249 19.70 3.38 -17.60
CA ALA A 249 18.89 4.60 -17.38
C ALA A 249 17.43 4.36 -17.74
N GLU A 250 17.15 3.70 -18.86
CA GLU A 250 15.79 3.37 -19.29
C GLU A 250 15.11 2.41 -18.30
N ARG A 251 15.80 1.37 -17.88
CA ARG A 251 15.32 0.44 -16.84
C ARG A 251 14.93 1.20 -15.57
N GLN A 252 15.78 2.09 -15.12
CA GLN A 252 15.54 2.88 -13.91
C GLN A 252 14.35 3.83 -14.07
N GLN A 253 14.19 4.47 -15.21
CA GLN A 253 13.03 5.32 -15.47
C GLN A 253 11.72 4.53 -15.48
N LYS A 254 11.66 3.39 -16.18
CA LYS A 254 10.48 2.53 -16.20
C LYS A 254 10.14 1.99 -14.80
N LEU A 255 11.15 1.52 -14.07
CA LEU A 255 10.96 1.01 -12.71
C LEU A 255 10.46 2.11 -11.76
N ASN A 256 11.01 3.33 -11.86
CA ASN A 256 10.53 4.48 -11.08
C ASN A 256 9.07 4.81 -11.39
N ARG A 257 8.68 4.82 -12.66
CA ARG A 257 7.28 5.02 -13.07
C ARG A 257 6.36 3.96 -12.50
N HIS A 258 6.79 2.69 -12.54
CA HIS A 258 6.03 1.57 -11.98
C HIS A 258 5.84 1.69 -10.47
N MET A 259 6.93 1.99 -9.72
CA MET A 259 6.85 2.22 -8.28
C MET A 259 5.94 3.40 -7.93
N HIS A 260 5.98 4.48 -8.73
CA HIS A 260 5.11 5.63 -8.54
C HIS A 260 3.63 5.28 -8.75
N ALA A 261 3.32 4.47 -9.78
CA ALA A 261 1.95 3.98 -10.00
C ALA A 261 1.45 3.11 -8.84
N LEU A 262 2.30 2.21 -8.31
CA LEU A 262 1.97 1.41 -7.12
C LEU A 262 1.75 2.29 -5.89
N ALA A 263 2.59 3.30 -5.66
CA ALA A 263 2.44 4.25 -4.55
C ALA A 263 1.14 5.06 -4.66
N LYS A 264 0.76 5.47 -5.88
CA LYS A 264 -0.52 6.14 -6.15
C LYS A 264 -1.70 5.23 -5.77
N VAL A 265 -1.70 3.98 -6.20
CA VAL A 265 -2.74 3.00 -5.84
C VAL A 265 -2.80 2.80 -4.32
N ALA A 266 -1.65 2.60 -3.67
CA ALA A 266 -1.58 2.42 -2.22
C ALA A 266 -2.24 3.58 -1.47
N SER A 267 -1.80 4.82 -1.76
CA SER A 267 -2.23 6.01 -1.03
C SER A 267 -3.65 6.46 -1.36
N ALA A 268 -4.04 6.42 -2.65
CA ALA A 268 -5.36 6.90 -3.08
C ALA A 268 -6.50 6.00 -2.62
N TYR A 269 -6.26 4.68 -2.54
CA TYR A 269 -7.30 3.69 -2.24
C TYR A 269 -7.10 2.97 -0.90
N ASN A 270 -6.14 3.40 -0.08
CA ASN A 270 -5.80 2.78 1.20
C ASN A 270 -5.55 1.26 1.07
N VAL A 271 -4.75 0.89 0.06
CA VAL A 271 -4.41 -0.50 -0.29
C VAL A 271 -3.05 -0.86 0.27
N CYS A 272 -2.89 -2.04 0.82
CA CYS A 272 -1.59 -2.61 1.15
C CYS A 272 -0.89 -3.07 -0.14
N VAL A 273 0.32 -2.60 -0.41
CA VAL A 273 1.11 -3.05 -1.56
C VAL A 273 2.32 -3.84 -1.07
N TYR A 274 2.36 -5.12 -1.42
CA TYR A 274 3.44 -6.04 -1.11
C TYR A 274 4.22 -6.37 -2.38
N VAL A 275 5.51 -6.06 -2.42
CA VAL A 275 6.37 -6.39 -3.56
C VAL A 275 7.50 -7.31 -3.12
N THR A 276 7.72 -8.36 -3.90
CA THR A 276 8.89 -9.22 -3.71
C THR A 276 10.03 -8.77 -4.60
N ASN A 277 11.25 -8.92 -4.13
CA ASN A 277 12.43 -8.56 -4.88
C ASN A 277 13.56 -9.57 -4.67
N GLN A 278 14.38 -9.73 -5.69
CA GLN A 278 15.56 -10.58 -5.64
C GLN A 278 16.76 -9.78 -5.12
N VAL A 279 17.81 -10.50 -4.78
CA VAL A 279 19.08 -9.93 -4.31
C VAL A 279 20.19 -10.19 -5.31
N MET A 280 21.21 -9.34 -5.23
CA MET A 280 22.48 -9.52 -5.93
C MET A 280 23.62 -9.34 -4.95
N ALA A 281 24.71 -10.06 -5.18
CA ALA A 281 25.93 -9.84 -4.42
C ALA A 281 26.64 -8.55 -4.88
N LYS A 282 27.16 -7.77 -3.93
CA LYS A 282 28.10 -6.68 -4.19
C LYS A 282 29.53 -7.23 -4.00
N PRO A 283 30.27 -7.54 -5.06
CA PRO A 283 31.60 -8.14 -4.95
C PRO A 283 32.62 -7.21 -4.27
N ASP A 284 32.36 -5.89 -4.25
CA ASP A 284 33.26 -4.88 -3.69
C ASP A 284 33.05 -4.66 -2.20
N GLN A 285 32.10 -5.35 -1.56
CA GLN A 285 31.82 -5.22 -0.13
C GLN A 285 32.55 -6.29 0.66
N PHE A 286 33.69 -5.93 1.26
CA PHE A 286 34.56 -6.83 2.03
C PHE A 286 34.11 -7.05 3.48
N PHE A 287 33.23 -6.19 4.02
CA PHE A 287 32.73 -6.28 5.40
C PHE A 287 31.19 -6.17 5.42
N GLY A 288 30.54 -6.98 6.30
CA GLY A 288 29.09 -7.04 6.41
C GLY A 288 28.43 -7.96 5.40
N ASP A 289 27.10 -7.87 5.26
CA ASP A 289 26.34 -8.66 4.30
C ASP A 289 26.49 -8.05 2.89
N PRO A 290 27.11 -8.73 1.94
CA PRO A 290 27.31 -8.22 0.58
C PRO A 290 26.02 -8.19 -0.24
N THR A 291 24.89 -8.62 0.35
CA THR A 291 23.62 -8.79 -0.34
C THR A 291 22.86 -7.47 -0.42
N THR A 292 22.44 -7.08 -1.62
CA THR A 292 21.61 -5.90 -1.85
C THR A 292 20.42 -6.23 -2.73
N SER A 293 19.31 -5.51 -2.55
CA SER A 293 18.13 -5.68 -3.40
C SER A 293 18.38 -5.17 -4.81
N ILE A 294 17.77 -5.82 -5.80
CA ILE A 294 17.79 -5.40 -7.21
C ILE A 294 16.92 -4.16 -7.37
N GLY A 295 17.31 -3.25 -8.29
CA GLY A 295 16.61 -1.98 -8.51
C GLY A 295 17.26 -0.78 -7.81
N GLY A 296 18.20 -1.04 -6.88
CA GLY A 296 19.04 -0.01 -6.25
C GLY A 296 18.21 1.04 -5.50
N HIS A 297 18.64 2.29 -5.58
CA HIS A 297 18.04 3.40 -4.85
C HIS A 297 16.57 3.67 -5.22
N ILE A 298 16.13 3.38 -6.46
CA ILE A 298 14.76 3.65 -6.89
C ILE A 298 13.76 2.83 -6.07
N VAL A 299 13.96 1.53 -5.98
CA VAL A 299 13.08 0.67 -5.19
C VAL A 299 13.23 0.98 -3.71
N ALA A 300 14.46 1.21 -3.24
CA ALA A 300 14.75 1.52 -1.86
C ALA A 300 14.02 2.78 -1.37
N HIS A 301 14.04 3.86 -2.13
CA HIS A 301 13.41 5.13 -1.74
C HIS A 301 11.90 5.16 -1.98
N ALA A 302 11.39 4.36 -2.92
CA ALA A 302 9.96 4.30 -3.20
C ALA A 302 9.20 3.35 -2.26
N SER A 303 9.89 2.45 -1.58
CA SER A 303 9.31 1.53 -0.60
C SER A 303 9.26 2.17 0.78
N THR A 304 8.08 2.15 1.43
CA THR A 304 7.91 2.69 2.78
C THR A 304 8.54 1.79 3.83
N PHE A 305 8.37 0.48 3.66
CA PHE A 305 8.97 -0.54 4.53
C PHE A 305 9.84 -1.48 3.71
N ARG A 306 10.99 -1.85 4.26
CA ARG A 306 11.92 -2.74 3.58
C ARG A 306 12.36 -3.86 4.52
N ILE A 307 12.11 -5.09 4.09
CA ILE A 307 12.38 -6.30 4.87
C ILE A 307 13.35 -7.19 4.10
N TYR A 308 14.46 -7.50 4.73
CA TYR A 308 15.40 -8.51 4.23
C TYR A 308 15.05 -9.87 4.81
N LEU A 309 14.79 -10.84 3.92
CA LEU A 309 14.46 -12.20 4.28
C LEU A 309 15.62 -13.14 3.96
N ARG A 310 16.05 -13.92 4.93
CA ARG A 310 17.10 -14.94 4.77
C ARG A 310 16.68 -16.28 5.38
N LYS A 311 17.32 -17.35 4.95
CA LYS A 311 17.18 -18.66 5.58
C LYS A 311 17.86 -18.65 6.95
N GLY A 312 17.18 -19.17 7.95
CA GLY A 312 17.71 -19.40 9.29
C GLY A 312 18.22 -20.83 9.47
N LYS A 313 18.56 -21.17 10.69
CA LYS A 313 18.94 -22.54 11.08
C LYS A 313 17.70 -23.44 11.17
N LYS A 314 17.88 -24.75 11.01
CA LYS A 314 16.81 -25.77 11.17
C LYS A 314 15.52 -25.50 10.37
N GLY A 315 15.64 -24.90 9.19
CA GLY A 315 14.48 -24.64 8.33
C GLY A 315 13.70 -23.34 8.64
N THR A 316 14.07 -22.59 9.66
CA THR A 316 13.48 -21.30 10.00
C THR A 316 13.77 -20.23 8.93
N ARG A 317 13.15 -19.09 9.04
CA ARG A 317 13.41 -17.87 8.27
C ARG A 317 13.66 -16.72 9.22
N VAL A 318 14.46 -15.78 8.78
CA VAL A 318 14.72 -14.54 9.51
C VAL A 318 14.22 -13.37 8.67
N ALA A 319 13.40 -12.54 9.26
CA ALA A 319 13.00 -11.25 8.71
C ALA A 319 13.74 -10.14 9.47
N LYS A 320 14.48 -9.31 8.75
CA LYS A 320 15.16 -8.14 9.28
C LYS A 320 14.56 -6.89 8.69
N LEU A 321 14.07 -5.98 9.51
CA LEU A 321 13.63 -4.66 9.09
C LEU A 321 14.87 -3.83 8.72
N ILE A 322 14.94 -3.39 7.47
CA ILE A 322 16.07 -2.64 6.93
C ILE A 322 15.78 -1.16 6.92
N ASP A 323 14.51 -0.79 6.69
CA ASP A 323 14.08 0.59 6.63
C ASP A 323 12.58 0.69 6.96
N ALA A 324 12.22 1.65 7.78
CA ALA A 324 10.86 2.02 8.12
C ALA A 324 10.81 3.44 8.68
N PRO A 325 9.79 4.26 8.37
CA PRO A 325 9.75 5.66 8.80
C PRO A 325 9.46 5.83 10.30
N ASN A 326 8.91 4.82 10.96
CA ASN A 326 8.36 4.92 12.31
C ASN A 326 8.63 3.69 13.20
N LEU A 327 9.44 2.74 12.74
CA LEU A 327 9.76 1.52 13.51
C LEU A 327 11.26 1.45 13.75
N PRO A 328 11.70 0.94 14.90
CA PRO A 328 13.11 0.71 15.17
C PRO A 328 13.65 -0.47 14.36
N ASP A 329 14.95 -0.48 14.14
CA ASP A 329 15.65 -1.64 13.60
C ASP A 329 15.38 -2.89 14.44
N GLY A 330 15.21 -4.02 13.78
CA GLY A 330 14.98 -5.29 14.46
C GLY A 330 14.98 -6.48 13.50
N GLU A 331 14.98 -7.66 14.08
CA GLU A 331 14.79 -8.91 13.34
C GLU A 331 13.96 -9.90 14.15
N CYS A 332 13.26 -10.78 13.45
CA CYS A 332 12.53 -11.88 14.04
C CYS A 332 12.77 -13.18 13.28
N CYS A 333 12.53 -14.30 13.95
CA CYS A 333 12.60 -15.63 13.38
C CYS A 333 11.19 -16.22 13.25
N PHE A 334 10.91 -16.85 12.13
CA PHE A 334 9.63 -17.48 11.87
C PHE A 334 9.79 -18.80 11.09
N GLU A 335 8.76 -19.61 11.11
CA GLU A 335 8.65 -20.84 10.33
C GLU A 335 7.53 -20.74 9.32
N VAL A 336 7.77 -21.32 8.14
CA VAL A 336 6.76 -21.47 7.09
C VAL A 336 6.25 -22.90 7.17
N LEU A 337 5.02 -23.06 7.61
CA LEU A 337 4.34 -24.33 7.78
C LEU A 337 3.25 -24.51 6.70
N GLU A 338 2.66 -25.69 6.65
CA GLU A 338 1.55 -25.97 5.71
C GLU A 338 0.38 -25.01 5.93
N GLY A 339 0.00 -24.76 7.17
CA GLY A 339 -1.15 -23.93 7.52
C GLY A 339 -0.85 -22.44 7.71
N GLY A 340 0.38 -21.96 7.46
CA GLY A 340 0.67 -20.53 7.66
C GLY A 340 2.11 -20.26 8.05
N ILE A 341 2.30 -19.09 8.68
CA ILE A 341 3.56 -18.65 9.26
C ILE A 341 3.38 -18.59 10.77
N LYS A 342 4.39 -19.05 11.52
CA LYS A 342 4.40 -19.02 12.99
C LYS A 342 5.75 -18.54 13.50
N ASP A 343 5.75 -18.08 14.74
CA ASP A 343 7.00 -17.78 15.44
C ASP A 343 7.88 -19.03 15.52
N ALA A 344 9.18 -18.87 15.28
CA ALA A 344 10.14 -19.93 15.50
C ALA A 344 10.42 -20.05 17.01
N ASN A 345 10.39 -21.28 17.50
CA ASN A 345 10.73 -21.62 18.88
C ASN A 345 12.26 -21.58 19.12
#